data_3b7adef7a6012cbed23276b9b5d5ea1e
#
_entry.id   3b7adef7a6012cbed23276b9b5d5ea1e
#
_cell.length_a   1.000
_cell.length_b   1.000
_cell.length_c   1.000
_cell.angle_alpha   90.00
_cell.angle_beta   90.00
_cell.angle_gamma   90.00
#
_symmetry.space_group_name_H-M   'P 1'
#
loop_
_entity.id
_entity.type
_entity.pdbx_description
1 polymer ?
#
loop_
_entity_poly.entity_id
_entity_poly.type
_entity_poly.pdbx_seq_one_letter_code
_entity_poly.pdbx_strand_id
1 'polypeptide(L)'
;TPQYKIKLVDESGKEVKVGAVGEIVIDTSESKPYGLFHEYFLDPVNTQKVWHDGLYHTGDTAWKDEDGYYWYYGRTDDLIKSSGYRIGPFEIESVLMEHPAVLECAVTAVPDPVRGQAVKATIVLTKAYKDKGDQKLVKELQDYVKKLTAPYKYPRVVEFVETLPKTISGKIRRGEIRKNSENEK
;
A
#
# COMPACT_ATOMS: atom_id res chain seq x y z
N THR A 1 18.58 -3.24 14.65
CA THR A 1 19.41 -3.61 15.83
C THR A 1 19.74 -5.09 15.76
N PRO A 2 20.90 -5.56 16.25
CA PRO A 2 21.34 -6.95 16.11
C PRO A 2 20.40 -7.99 16.76
N GLN A 3 19.54 -7.56 17.67
CA GLN A 3 18.59 -8.44 18.37
C GLN A 3 17.38 -8.87 17.52
N TYR A 4 17.15 -8.21 16.37
CA TYR A 4 16.04 -8.54 15.49
C TYR A 4 16.55 -9.24 14.24
N LYS A 5 16.19 -10.52 14.09
CA LYS A 5 16.48 -11.30 12.89
C LYS A 5 15.39 -11.00 11.85
N ILE A 6 15.63 -9.99 11.00
CA ILE A 6 14.68 -9.56 9.97
C ILE A 6 14.85 -10.41 8.72
N LYS A 7 13.74 -10.90 8.18
CA LYS A 7 13.66 -11.62 6.91
C LYS A 7 12.60 -10.99 6.01
N LEU A 8 12.71 -11.19 4.71
CA LEU A 8 11.67 -10.90 3.73
C LEU A 8 11.12 -12.24 3.23
N VAL A 9 9.81 -12.47 3.40
CA VAL A 9 9.18 -13.74 3.03
C VAL A 9 8.05 -13.54 2.01
N ASP A 10 7.82 -14.57 1.19
CA ASP A 10 6.67 -14.65 0.30
C ASP A 10 5.41 -15.16 1.02
N GLU A 11 4.30 -15.29 0.30
CA GLU A 11 3.01 -15.78 0.85
C GLU A 11 3.08 -17.23 1.39
N SER A 12 4.11 -17.99 1.04
CA SER A 12 4.36 -19.34 1.57
C SER A 12 5.26 -19.36 2.82
N GLY A 13 5.70 -18.20 3.30
CA GLY A 13 6.65 -18.06 4.41
C GLY A 13 8.11 -18.31 4.02
N LYS A 14 8.41 -18.48 2.73
CA LYS A 14 9.76 -18.72 2.24
C LYS A 14 10.49 -17.39 2.00
N GLU A 15 11.76 -17.34 2.42
CA GLU A 15 12.60 -16.15 2.20
C GLU A 15 12.77 -15.84 0.71
N VAL A 16 12.53 -14.57 0.34
CA VAL A 16 12.66 -14.10 -1.04
C VAL A 16 14.10 -13.77 -1.40
N LYS A 17 14.38 -13.78 -2.70
CA LYS A 17 15.71 -13.40 -3.22
C LYS A 17 15.90 -11.88 -3.17
N VAL A 18 17.18 -11.44 -3.18
CA VAL A 18 17.55 -10.03 -3.37
C VAL A 18 16.85 -9.47 -4.60
N GLY A 19 16.32 -8.26 -4.48
CA GLY A 19 15.53 -7.58 -5.51
C GLY A 19 14.04 -7.98 -5.55
N ALA A 20 13.65 -9.06 -4.88
CA ALA A 20 12.24 -9.46 -4.82
C ALA A 20 11.53 -8.84 -3.61
N VAL A 21 10.26 -8.46 -3.81
CA VAL A 21 9.40 -7.93 -2.73
C VAL A 21 8.91 -9.08 -1.87
N GLY A 22 9.07 -8.93 -0.55
CA GLY A 22 8.55 -9.84 0.47
C GLY A 22 7.97 -9.10 1.66
N GLU A 23 7.19 -9.79 2.48
CA GLU A 23 6.76 -9.27 3.77
C GLU A 23 7.93 -9.20 4.74
N ILE A 24 8.05 -8.11 5.45
CA ILE A 24 9.01 -7.95 6.55
C ILE A 24 8.52 -8.78 7.73
N VAL A 25 9.30 -9.80 8.11
CA VAL A 25 9.01 -10.59 9.30
C VAL A 25 10.22 -10.58 10.25
N ILE A 26 9.94 -10.80 11.52
CA ILE A 26 10.98 -10.98 12.54
C ILE A 26 10.98 -12.44 12.94
N ASP A 27 12.11 -13.11 12.74
CA ASP A 27 12.30 -14.50 13.16
C ASP A 27 12.40 -14.57 14.69
N THR A 28 11.47 -15.31 15.29
CA THR A 28 11.36 -15.51 16.73
C THR A 28 11.43 -16.97 17.12
N SER A 29 11.85 -17.84 16.19
CA SER A 29 11.92 -19.28 16.40
C SER A 29 12.88 -19.70 17.52
N GLU A 30 13.97 -18.95 17.73
CA GLU A 30 14.93 -19.20 18.81
C GLU A 30 14.56 -18.43 20.10
N SER A 31 14.15 -17.17 19.97
CA SER A 31 13.77 -16.32 21.09
C SER A 31 12.97 -15.12 20.64
N LYS A 32 12.02 -14.68 21.47
CA LYS A 32 11.28 -13.43 21.23
C LYS A 32 12.14 -12.24 21.69
N PRO A 33 12.50 -11.29 20.81
CA PRO A 33 13.28 -10.13 21.19
C PRO A 33 12.57 -9.25 22.22
N TYR A 34 13.31 -8.68 23.16
CA TYR A 34 12.79 -7.69 24.10
C TYR A 34 12.29 -6.45 23.36
N GLY A 35 11.16 -5.90 23.81
CA GLY A 35 10.56 -4.70 23.21
C GLY A 35 9.72 -4.99 21.96
N LEU A 36 9.67 -6.25 21.48
CA LEU A 36 8.74 -6.61 20.44
C LEU A 36 7.32 -6.67 21.00
N PHE A 37 6.36 -6.23 20.21
CA PHE A 37 4.93 -6.31 20.45
C PHE A 37 4.52 -7.67 21.02
N HIS A 38 3.68 -7.70 22.05
CA HIS A 38 3.25 -8.93 22.69
C HIS A 38 1.95 -9.46 22.09
N GLU A 39 0.89 -8.69 22.18
CA GLU A 39 -0.45 -9.06 21.70
C GLU A 39 -1.34 -7.84 21.51
N TYR A 40 -2.43 -7.98 20.78
CA TYR A 40 -3.50 -7.00 20.75
C TYR A 40 -4.40 -7.19 21.98
N PHE A 41 -4.72 -6.10 22.66
CA PHE A 41 -5.51 -6.12 23.87
C PHE A 41 -6.91 -6.72 23.62
N LEU A 42 -7.25 -7.79 24.30
CA LEU A 42 -8.52 -8.52 24.18
C LEU A 42 -8.86 -8.96 22.73
N ASP A 43 -7.87 -9.12 21.86
CA ASP A 43 -8.08 -9.50 20.46
C ASP A 43 -7.12 -10.66 20.05
N PRO A 44 -7.42 -11.88 20.50
CA PRO A 44 -6.58 -13.05 20.19
C PRO A 44 -6.59 -13.40 18.70
N VAL A 45 -7.67 -13.08 17.98
CA VAL A 45 -7.80 -13.38 16.55
C VAL A 45 -6.80 -12.56 15.73
N ASN A 46 -6.71 -11.26 15.96
CA ASN A 46 -5.73 -10.43 15.27
C ASN A 46 -4.31 -10.67 15.80
N THR A 47 -4.15 -11.05 17.08
CA THR A 47 -2.86 -11.48 17.62
C THR A 47 -2.33 -12.71 16.89
N GLN A 48 -3.15 -13.73 16.66
CA GLN A 48 -2.75 -14.94 15.95
C GLN A 48 -2.38 -14.67 14.48
N LYS A 49 -3.01 -13.68 13.83
CA LYS A 49 -2.68 -13.30 12.44
C LYS A 49 -1.27 -12.75 12.27
N VAL A 50 -0.70 -12.16 13.31
CA VAL A 50 0.65 -11.57 13.27
C VAL A 50 1.71 -12.45 13.93
N TRP A 51 1.27 -13.46 14.71
CA TRP A 51 2.14 -14.41 15.39
C TRP A 51 1.86 -15.83 14.92
N HIS A 52 2.59 -16.30 13.93
CA HIS A 52 2.50 -17.68 13.45
C HIS A 52 3.83 -18.15 12.83
N ASP A 53 4.00 -19.45 12.67
CA ASP A 53 5.15 -20.10 12.02
C ASP A 53 6.54 -19.71 12.61
N GLY A 54 6.57 -19.30 13.91
CA GLY A 54 7.80 -18.83 14.57
C GLY A 54 8.25 -17.46 14.10
N LEU A 55 7.36 -16.71 13.44
CA LEU A 55 7.61 -15.39 12.91
C LEU A 55 6.64 -14.36 13.52
N TYR A 56 7.11 -13.13 13.64
CA TYR A 56 6.24 -11.97 13.79
C TYR A 56 6.06 -11.29 12.44
N HIS A 57 4.83 -11.26 11.94
CA HIS A 57 4.42 -10.67 10.69
C HIS A 57 4.08 -9.19 10.90
N THR A 58 4.86 -8.29 10.28
CA THR A 58 4.65 -6.83 10.44
C THR A 58 3.49 -6.31 9.62
N GLY A 59 3.11 -7.03 8.56
CA GLY A 59 2.17 -6.57 7.55
C GLY A 59 2.75 -5.52 6.59
N ASP A 60 4.04 -5.20 6.71
CA ASP A 60 4.75 -4.29 5.82
C ASP A 60 5.58 -5.09 4.81
N THR A 61 5.71 -4.59 3.59
CA THR A 61 6.51 -5.21 2.53
C THR A 61 7.69 -4.34 2.14
N ALA A 62 8.79 -4.97 1.79
CA ALA A 62 10.00 -4.34 1.30
C ALA A 62 10.70 -5.24 0.28
N TRP A 63 11.67 -4.70 -0.41
CA TRP A 63 12.68 -5.46 -1.13
C TRP A 63 14.07 -5.07 -0.61
N LYS A 64 15.05 -5.97 -0.78
CA LYS A 64 16.42 -5.76 -0.32
C LYS A 64 17.31 -5.67 -1.55
N ASP A 65 18.21 -4.67 -1.60
CA ASP A 65 19.19 -4.53 -2.65
C ASP A 65 20.47 -5.37 -2.39
N GLU A 66 21.40 -5.34 -3.33
CA GLU A 66 22.67 -6.07 -3.25
C GLU A 66 23.60 -5.55 -2.14
N ASP A 67 23.46 -4.28 -1.76
CA ASP A 67 24.19 -3.63 -0.66
C ASP A 67 23.57 -3.91 0.71
N GLY A 68 22.42 -4.57 0.74
CA GLY A 68 21.72 -4.97 1.97
C GLY A 68 20.77 -3.94 2.54
N TYR A 69 20.48 -2.85 1.82
CA TYR A 69 19.46 -1.89 2.23
C TYR A 69 18.06 -2.41 1.94
N TYR A 70 17.13 -2.07 2.85
CA TYR A 70 15.71 -2.40 2.71
C TYR A 70 14.94 -1.19 2.20
N TRP A 71 14.20 -1.41 1.11
CA TRP A 71 13.37 -0.40 0.47
C TRP A 71 11.92 -0.71 0.73
N TYR A 72 11.26 0.16 1.47
CA TYR A 72 9.83 0.01 1.78
C TYR A 72 8.97 0.03 0.51
N TYR A 73 8.04 -0.92 0.40
CA TYR A 73 7.19 -1.05 -0.77
C TYR A 73 5.71 -0.76 -0.48
N GLY A 74 5.21 -1.11 0.70
CA GLY A 74 3.84 -0.85 1.13
C GLY A 74 3.37 -1.85 2.19
N ARG A 75 2.07 -1.81 2.47
CA ARG A 75 1.41 -2.79 3.32
C ARG A 75 1.00 -4.01 2.51
N THR A 76 1.01 -5.20 3.12
CA THR A 76 0.52 -6.44 2.49
C THR A 76 -0.95 -6.34 2.09
N ASP A 77 -1.77 -5.70 2.94
CA ASP A 77 -3.21 -5.49 2.75
C ASP A 77 -3.55 -4.33 1.80
N ASP A 78 -2.59 -3.48 1.46
CA ASP A 78 -2.75 -2.38 0.51
C ASP A 78 -2.25 -2.71 -0.90
N LEU A 79 -1.52 -3.83 -1.08
CA LEU A 79 -1.02 -4.24 -2.40
C LEU A 79 -2.17 -4.52 -3.37
N ILE A 80 -2.09 -3.91 -4.55
CA ILE A 80 -3.08 -4.04 -5.62
C ILE A 80 -2.64 -5.17 -6.56
N LYS A 81 -3.46 -6.22 -6.67
CA LYS A 81 -3.20 -7.38 -7.54
C LYS A 81 -3.93 -7.19 -8.87
N SER A 82 -3.28 -6.56 -9.85
CA SER A 82 -3.86 -6.20 -11.15
C SER A 82 -3.17 -6.94 -12.29
N SER A 83 -3.90 -7.78 -13.03
CA SER A 83 -3.38 -8.54 -14.20
C SER A 83 -2.08 -9.31 -13.88
N GLY A 84 -1.96 -9.90 -12.69
CA GLY A 84 -0.76 -10.62 -12.23
C GLY A 84 0.35 -9.74 -11.66
N TYR A 85 0.26 -8.42 -11.78
CA TYR A 85 1.20 -7.49 -11.15
C TYR A 85 0.82 -7.21 -9.71
N ARG A 86 1.84 -7.03 -8.86
CA ARG A 86 1.70 -6.51 -7.50
C ARG A 86 2.12 -5.05 -7.52
N ILE A 87 1.18 -4.15 -7.25
CA ILE A 87 1.38 -2.71 -7.35
C ILE A 87 1.28 -2.11 -5.95
N GLY A 88 2.35 -1.48 -5.50
CA GLY A 88 2.36 -0.71 -4.25
C GLY A 88 1.68 0.65 -4.46
N PRO A 89 0.73 1.03 -3.61
CA PRO A 89 0.04 2.32 -3.74
C PRO A 89 0.97 3.51 -3.53
N PHE A 90 1.96 3.38 -2.67
CA PHE A 90 2.86 4.47 -2.26
C PHE A 90 3.60 5.12 -3.43
N GLU A 91 4.11 4.34 -4.38
CA GLU A 91 4.81 4.86 -5.56
C GLU A 91 3.89 5.75 -6.41
N ILE A 92 2.64 5.32 -6.60
CA ILE A 92 1.66 6.07 -7.38
C ILE A 92 1.24 7.34 -6.63
N GLU A 93 1.03 7.25 -5.33
CA GLU A 93 0.71 8.38 -4.46
C GLU A 93 1.82 9.43 -4.50
N SER A 94 3.09 9.00 -4.39
CA SER A 94 4.24 9.89 -4.44
C SER A 94 4.28 10.68 -5.75
N VAL A 95 4.08 10.01 -6.88
CA VAL A 95 4.04 10.65 -8.20
C VAL A 95 2.84 11.60 -8.34
N LEU A 96 1.65 11.19 -7.89
CA LEU A 96 0.47 12.05 -7.94
C LEU A 96 0.63 13.31 -7.08
N MET A 97 1.28 13.21 -5.94
CA MET A 97 1.54 14.35 -5.04
C MET A 97 2.50 15.41 -5.63
N GLU A 98 3.29 15.06 -6.64
CA GLU A 98 4.13 16.02 -7.38
C GLU A 98 3.32 16.88 -8.38
N HIS A 99 2.09 16.45 -8.71
CA HIS A 99 1.25 17.18 -9.66
C HIS A 99 0.59 18.41 -9.01
N PRO A 100 0.61 19.61 -9.63
CA PRO A 100 0.12 20.85 -9.02
C PRO A 100 -1.38 20.86 -8.70
N ALA A 101 -2.16 19.98 -9.31
CA ALA A 101 -3.58 19.82 -9.03
C ALA A 101 -3.86 19.03 -7.75
N VAL A 102 -2.92 18.22 -7.25
CA VAL A 102 -3.13 17.28 -6.16
C VAL A 102 -2.69 17.88 -4.83
N LEU A 103 -3.62 17.98 -3.89
CA LEU A 103 -3.33 18.38 -2.52
C LEU A 103 -3.01 17.16 -1.65
N GLU A 104 -3.85 16.12 -1.76
CA GLU A 104 -3.70 14.85 -1.07
C GLU A 104 -4.26 13.75 -1.98
N CYS A 105 -3.74 12.54 -1.87
CA CYS A 105 -4.33 11.39 -2.55
C CYS A 105 -4.20 10.10 -1.74
N ALA A 106 -5.06 9.16 -2.05
CA ALA A 106 -4.98 7.79 -1.59
C ALA A 106 -5.18 6.85 -2.77
N VAL A 107 -4.32 5.85 -2.90
CA VAL A 107 -4.43 4.83 -3.93
C VAL A 107 -4.87 3.52 -3.31
N THR A 108 -5.92 2.92 -3.87
CA THR A 108 -6.53 1.68 -3.39
C THR A 108 -6.87 0.75 -4.55
N ALA A 109 -7.11 -0.52 -4.22
CA ALA A 109 -7.68 -1.48 -5.16
C ALA A 109 -9.20 -1.29 -5.28
N VAL A 110 -9.74 -1.45 -6.49
CA VAL A 110 -11.17 -1.68 -6.72
C VAL A 110 -11.34 -2.95 -7.57
N PRO A 111 -12.43 -3.71 -7.39
CA PRO A 111 -12.70 -4.89 -8.22
C PRO A 111 -12.79 -4.54 -9.70
N ASP A 112 -12.14 -5.34 -10.55
CA ASP A 112 -12.17 -5.22 -12.01
C ASP A 112 -12.40 -6.61 -12.63
N PRO A 113 -13.43 -6.80 -13.49
CA PRO A 113 -13.80 -8.12 -14.00
C PRO A 113 -12.74 -8.74 -14.92
N VAL A 114 -11.87 -7.93 -15.52
CA VAL A 114 -10.82 -8.40 -16.46
C VAL A 114 -9.49 -8.60 -15.74
N ARG A 115 -9.18 -7.74 -14.77
CA ARG A 115 -7.85 -7.68 -14.12
C ARG A 115 -7.82 -8.25 -12.72
N GLY A 116 -8.97 -8.67 -12.18
CA GLY A 116 -9.17 -8.96 -10.78
C GLY A 116 -9.30 -7.68 -9.96
N GLN A 117 -8.30 -6.81 -10.01
CA GLN A 117 -8.31 -5.50 -9.38
C GLN A 117 -7.80 -4.41 -10.35
N ALA A 118 -8.34 -3.20 -10.22
CA ALA A 118 -7.83 -2.00 -10.86
C ALA A 118 -7.32 -1.00 -9.82
N VAL A 119 -6.39 -0.16 -10.23
CA VAL A 119 -5.87 0.94 -9.41
C VAL A 119 -6.90 2.07 -9.43
N LYS A 120 -7.35 2.49 -8.24
CA LYS A 120 -8.18 3.68 -8.01
C LYS A 120 -7.36 4.72 -7.26
N ALA A 121 -7.38 5.97 -7.73
CA ALA A 121 -6.86 7.13 -7.01
C ALA A 121 -8.03 8.00 -6.53
N THR A 122 -8.12 8.20 -5.22
CA THR A 122 -9.05 9.14 -4.60
C THR A 122 -8.25 10.39 -4.24
N ILE A 123 -8.63 11.53 -4.81
CA ILE A 123 -7.79 12.74 -4.87
C ILE A 123 -8.53 13.93 -4.30
N VAL A 124 -7.87 14.67 -3.42
CA VAL A 124 -8.27 16.01 -2.99
C VAL A 124 -7.52 17.02 -3.85
N LEU A 125 -8.26 17.88 -4.53
CA LEU A 125 -7.68 18.90 -5.41
C LEU A 125 -7.19 20.12 -4.61
N THR A 126 -6.12 20.76 -5.11
CA THR A 126 -5.69 22.06 -4.61
C THR A 126 -6.74 23.13 -4.90
N LYS A 127 -6.73 24.26 -4.16
CA LYS A 127 -7.67 25.38 -4.34
C LYS A 127 -7.72 25.89 -5.79
N ALA A 128 -6.59 25.90 -6.49
CA ALA A 128 -6.48 26.36 -7.88
C ALA A 128 -7.16 25.43 -8.90
N TYR A 129 -7.46 24.19 -8.50
CA TYR A 129 -8.05 23.15 -9.34
C TYR A 129 -9.41 22.65 -8.85
N LYS A 130 -9.96 23.23 -7.76
CA LYS A 130 -11.18 22.75 -7.12
C LYS A 130 -12.37 22.62 -8.10
N ASP A 131 -12.51 23.57 -9.02
CA ASP A 131 -13.60 23.61 -10.00
C ASP A 131 -13.22 22.95 -11.35
N LYS A 132 -12.06 22.27 -11.43
CA LYS A 132 -11.53 21.67 -12.66
C LYS A 132 -11.49 20.14 -12.61
N GLY A 133 -12.22 19.53 -11.68
CA GLY A 133 -12.28 18.08 -11.50
C GLY A 133 -13.10 17.39 -12.60
N ASP A 134 -12.69 17.53 -13.85
CA ASP A 134 -13.34 16.99 -15.05
C ASP A 134 -12.57 15.80 -15.66
N GLN A 135 -13.11 15.22 -16.73
CA GLN A 135 -12.49 14.11 -17.45
C GLN A 135 -11.14 14.48 -18.10
N LYS A 136 -10.92 15.77 -18.38
CA LYS A 136 -9.65 16.25 -18.93
C LYS A 136 -8.56 16.15 -17.87
N LEU A 137 -8.84 16.59 -16.64
CA LEU A 137 -7.89 16.47 -15.53
C LEU A 137 -7.65 14.99 -15.15
N VAL A 138 -8.70 14.15 -15.19
CA VAL A 138 -8.52 12.70 -15.00
C VAL A 138 -7.50 12.14 -15.99
N LYS A 139 -7.65 12.46 -17.28
CA LYS A 139 -6.75 12.01 -18.33
C LYS A 139 -5.32 12.53 -18.14
N GLU A 140 -5.18 13.80 -17.77
CA GLU A 140 -3.89 14.44 -17.48
C GLU A 140 -3.15 13.72 -16.35
N LEU A 141 -3.82 13.43 -15.22
CA LEU A 141 -3.26 12.73 -14.10
C LEU A 141 -2.89 11.27 -14.44
N GLN A 142 -3.73 10.58 -15.21
CA GLN A 142 -3.43 9.23 -15.70
C GLN A 142 -2.18 9.20 -16.59
N ASP A 143 -2.05 10.15 -17.51
CA ASP A 143 -0.90 10.22 -18.41
C ASP A 143 0.36 10.69 -17.67
N TYR A 144 0.22 11.56 -16.65
CA TYR A 144 1.31 11.96 -15.77
C TYR A 144 1.91 10.75 -15.04
N VAL A 145 1.07 9.91 -14.42
CA VAL A 145 1.53 8.69 -13.75
C VAL A 145 2.16 7.70 -14.74
N LYS A 146 1.57 7.51 -15.93
CA LYS A 146 2.14 6.62 -16.97
C LYS A 146 3.53 7.06 -17.43
N LYS A 147 3.78 8.36 -17.47
CA LYS A 147 5.06 8.91 -17.91
C LYS A 147 6.17 8.70 -16.87
N LEU A 148 5.82 8.76 -15.58
CA LEU A 148 6.78 8.72 -14.48
C LEU A 148 6.93 7.35 -13.81
N THR A 149 6.00 6.43 -14.12
CA THR A 149 6.03 5.04 -13.62
C THR A 149 5.89 4.04 -14.76
N ALA A 150 5.75 2.76 -14.42
CA ALA A 150 5.43 1.74 -15.42
C ALA A 150 3.98 1.87 -15.92
N PRO A 151 3.71 1.66 -17.24
CA PRO A 151 2.39 1.88 -17.84
C PRO A 151 1.24 1.10 -17.20
N TYR A 152 1.50 -0.03 -16.56
CA TYR A 152 0.47 -0.83 -15.88
C TYR A 152 0.05 -0.26 -14.52
N LYS A 153 0.81 0.70 -13.94
CA LYS A 153 0.59 1.26 -12.59
C LYS A 153 -0.40 2.42 -12.57
N TYR A 154 -0.72 3.06 -13.71
CA TYR A 154 -1.57 4.25 -13.69
C TYR A 154 -2.98 3.96 -13.13
N PRO A 155 -3.59 4.90 -12.39
CA PRO A 155 -4.94 4.74 -11.87
C PRO A 155 -5.96 4.69 -13.02
N ARG A 156 -6.72 3.60 -13.11
CA ARG A 156 -7.80 3.46 -14.10
C ARG A 156 -9.07 4.16 -13.66
N VAL A 157 -9.25 4.24 -12.35
CA VAL A 157 -10.36 4.99 -11.74
C VAL A 157 -9.76 6.15 -10.97
N VAL A 158 -10.27 7.34 -11.23
CA VAL A 158 -9.91 8.57 -10.51
C VAL A 158 -11.19 9.19 -9.99
N GLU A 159 -11.21 9.46 -8.69
CA GLU A 159 -12.31 10.09 -7.98
C GLU A 159 -11.80 11.36 -7.30
N PHE A 160 -12.51 12.46 -7.46
CA PHE A 160 -12.24 13.70 -6.75
C PHE A 160 -13.16 13.82 -5.54
N VAL A 161 -12.57 14.10 -4.38
CA VAL A 161 -13.29 14.22 -3.11
C VAL A 161 -12.89 15.52 -2.39
N GLU A 162 -13.72 15.99 -1.47
CA GLU A 162 -13.38 17.17 -0.67
C GLU A 162 -12.35 16.86 0.42
N THR A 163 -12.42 15.67 1.01
CA THR A 163 -11.52 15.23 2.09
C THR A 163 -11.29 13.73 2.04
N LEU A 164 -10.15 13.27 2.54
CA LEU A 164 -9.87 11.85 2.76
C LEU A 164 -10.15 11.46 4.22
N PRO A 165 -10.69 10.25 4.47
CA PRO A 165 -10.86 9.75 5.83
C PRO A 165 -9.51 9.55 6.50
N LYS A 166 -9.35 10.09 7.72
CA LYS A 166 -8.10 10.05 8.49
C LYS A 166 -8.32 9.53 9.90
N THR A 167 -7.27 8.99 10.48
CA THR A 167 -7.19 8.72 11.91
C THR A 167 -7.00 10.03 12.68
N ILE A 168 -7.16 9.98 14.01
CA ILE A 168 -6.85 11.12 14.90
C ILE A 168 -5.40 11.59 14.71
N SER A 169 -4.47 10.68 14.38
CA SER A 169 -3.06 11.01 14.12
C SER A 169 -2.77 11.48 12.68
N GLY A 170 -3.81 11.69 11.85
CA GLY A 170 -3.69 12.21 10.48
C GLY A 170 -3.36 11.16 9.40
N LYS A 171 -3.26 9.87 9.74
CA LYS A 171 -3.02 8.79 8.77
C LYS A 171 -4.27 8.51 7.95
N ILE A 172 -4.14 8.37 6.62
CA ILE A 172 -5.25 8.03 5.72
C ILE A 172 -5.74 6.61 6.00
N ARG A 173 -7.07 6.47 6.12
CA ARG A 173 -7.76 5.20 6.39
C ARG A 173 -8.14 4.50 5.08
N ARG A 174 -7.16 3.91 4.38
CA ARG A 174 -7.38 3.25 3.08
C ARG A 174 -8.44 2.15 3.15
N GLY A 175 -8.53 1.42 4.26
CA GLY A 175 -9.58 0.41 4.48
C GLY A 175 -10.99 0.97 4.39
N GLU A 176 -11.22 2.22 4.84
CA GLU A 176 -12.51 2.90 4.74
C GLU A 176 -12.81 3.31 3.29
N ILE A 177 -11.80 3.83 2.57
CA ILE A 177 -11.92 4.17 1.14
C ILE A 177 -12.28 2.93 0.32
N ARG A 178 -11.64 1.78 0.58
CA ARG A 178 -11.97 0.51 -0.09
C ARG A 178 -13.42 0.09 0.14
N LYS A 179 -13.88 0.09 1.40
CA LYS A 179 -15.28 -0.26 1.76
C LYS A 179 -16.29 0.64 1.09
N ASN A 180 -16.06 1.95 1.05
CA ASN A 180 -16.95 2.89 0.36
C ASN A 180 -17.06 2.58 -1.13
N SER A 181 -15.93 2.26 -1.78
CA SER A 181 -15.90 1.90 -3.20
C SER A 181 -16.58 0.56 -3.53
N GLU A 182 -16.72 -0.35 -2.56
CA GLU A 182 -17.46 -1.61 -2.73
C GLU A 182 -18.97 -1.42 -2.58
N ASN A 183 -19.41 -0.44 -1.77
CA ASN A 183 -20.81 -0.15 -1.50
C ASN A 183 -21.47 0.73 -2.58
N GLU A 184 -20.70 1.35 -3.47
CA GLU A 184 -21.19 2.17 -4.59
C GLU A 184 -21.59 1.35 -5.84
N LYS A 185 -21.67 0.02 -5.73
CA LYS A 185 -22.20 -0.92 -6.72
C LYS A 185 -23.62 -1.35 -6.36
#